data_7062e34af938c5e903c6834ba78c942b
#
_entry.id   7062e34af938c5e903c6834ba78c942b
#
_cell.length_a   1.000
_cell.length_b   1.000
_cell.length_c   1.000
_cell.angle_alpha   90.00
_cell.angle_beta   90.00
_cell.angle_gamma   90.00
#
_symmetry.space_group_name_H-M   'P 1'
#
loop_
_entity.id
_entity.type
_entity.pdbx_description
1 polymer ?
#
loop_
_entity_poly.entity_id
_entity_poly.type
_entity_poly.pdbx_seq_one_letter_code
_entity_poly.pdbx_strand_id
1 'polypeptide(L)'
;MSPQEDSNPHDPLWLQMCAAADLDPLRRLQARQAVLRHPQAQDCTLYRPDEDDYEAEEEELGDARVLFVGAFEPPSDWDEAERLAYFDDCDPALFFSAYVECAAAVGTAAFFMAEIGDHVASMTADGQVQMHFVHDCSESEQGLLCVLLRDDQPLF
;
A
#
# COMPACT_ATOMS: atom_id res chain seq x y z
N MET A 1 -0.35 15.85 20.17
CA MET A 1 -1.11 14.60 20.03
C MET A 1 -0.83 13.98 18.68
N SER A 2 -0.53 12.69 18.68
CA SER A 2 -0.24 11.98 17.43
C SER A 2 -1.54 11.78 16.63
N PRO A 3 -1.53 11.93 15.28
CA PRO A 3 -2.72 11.64 14.47
C PRO A 3 -3.28 10.23 14.68
N GLN A 4 -2.44 9.26 15.04
CA GLN A 4 -2.87 7.89 15.26
C GLN A 4 -3.79 7.76 16.49
N GLU A 5 -3.68 8.68 17.44
CA GLU A 5 -4.53 8.67 18.64
C GLU A 5 -5.97 9.06 18.33
N ASP A 6 -6.19 9.70 17.18
CA ASP A 6 -7.52 10.10 16.74
C ASP A 6 -8.25 9.01 15.98
N SER A 7 -7.59 7.87 15.72
CA SER A 7 -8.21 6.74 15.04
C SER A 7 -9.29 6.10 15.90
N ASN A 8 -10.43 5.83 15.29
CA ASN A 8 -11.58 5.23 15.96
C ASN A 8 -11.56 3.71 15.77
N PRO A 9 -11.21 2.93 16.82
CA PRO A 9 -11.18 1.47 16.70
C PRO A 9 -12.57 0.84 16.51
N HIS A 10 -13.63 1.61 16.77
CA HIS A 10 -15.01 1.14 16.62
C HIS A 10 -15.67 1.62 15.32
N ASP A 11 -14.89 2.23 14.41
CA ASP A 11 -15.40 2.64 13.11
C ASP A 11 -15.99 1.42 12.37
N PRO A 12 -17.25 1.51 11.88
CA PRO A 12 -17.90 0.36 11.26
C PRO A 12 -17.15 -0.24 10.07
N LEU A 13 -16.55 0.60 9.23
CA LEU A 13 -15.78 0.10 8.08
C LEU A 13 -14.52 -0.59 8.52
N TRP A 14 -13.85 -0.07 9.55
CA TRP A 14 -12.66 -0.69 10.12
C TRP A 14 -12.97 -2.05 10.72
N LEU A 15 -14.05 -2.13 11.51
CA LEU A 15 -14.48 -3.39 12.12
C LEU A 15 -14.85 -4.42 11.04
N GLN A 16 -15.52 -3.98 9.99
CA GLN A 16 -15.93 -4.85 8.89
C GLN A 16 -14.70 -5.40 8.14
N MET A 17 -13.74 -4.55 7.85
CA MET A 17 -12.51 -4.96 7.19
C MET A 17 -11.73 -5.97 8.05
N CYS A 18 -11.57 -5.68 9.34
CA CYS A 18 -10.86 -6.58 10.25
C CYS A 18 -11.56 -7.93 10.38
N ALA A 19 -12.90 -7.92 10.46
CA ALA A 19 -13.68 -9.16 10.54
C ALA A 19 -13.51 -9.99 9.25
N ALA A 20 -13.53 -9.35 8.10
CA ALA A 20 -13.36 -10.03 6.81
C ALA A 20 -11.98 -10.67 6.68
N ALA A 21 -10.96 -10.07 7.28
CA ALA A 21 -9.59 -10.58 7.24
C ALA A 21 -9.23 -11.43 8.46
N ASP A 22 -10.18 -11.66 9.37
CA ASP A 22 -9.98 -12.41 10.62
C ASP A 22 -8.88 -11.78 11.51
N LEU A 23 -8.95 -10.45 11.65
CA LEU A 23 -7.98 -9.69 12.43
C LEU A 23 -8.64 -9.02 13.63
N ASP A 24 -7.89 -8.88 14.73
CA ASP A 24 -8.30 -8.10 15.88
C ASP A 24 -8.16 -6.61 15.57
N PRO A 25 -9.25 -5.82 15.65
CA PRO A 25 -9.21 -4.40 15.30
C PRO A 25 -8.18 -3.58 16.06
N LEU A 26 -7.98 -3.84 17.34
CA LEU A 26 -7.00 -3.08 18.14
C LEU A 26 -5.57 -3.45 17.75
N ARG A 27 -5.31 -4.73 17.54
CA ARG A 27 -3.98 -5.16 17.09
C ARG A 27 -3.67 -4.61 15.70
N ARG A 28 -4.67 -4.57 14.83
CA ARG A 28 -4.48 -4.03 13.48
C ARG A 28 -4.18 -2.53 13.53
N LEU A 29 -4.80 -1.78 14.44
CA LEU A 29 -4.44 -0.37 14.65
C LEU A 29 -3.01 -0.21 15.16
N GLN A 30 -2.57 -1.08 16.06
CA GLN A 30 -1.19 -1.06 16.54
C GLN A 30 -0.20 -1.33 15.42
N ALA A 31 -0.52 -2.29 14.55
CA ALA A 31 0.32 -2.59 13.38
C ALA A 31 0.39 -1.38 12.44
N ARG A 32 -0.75 -0.72 12.20
CA ARG A 32 -0.80 0.52 11.42
C ARG A 32 0.14 1.56 11.99
N GLN A 33 0.08 1.79 13.30
CA GLN A 33 0.95 2.77 13.95
C GLN A 33 2.42 2.39 13.84
N ALA A 34 2.73 1.09 13.94
CA ALA A 34 4.11 0.62 13.80
C ALA A 34 4.69 0.94 12.43
N VAL A 35 3.88 0.79 11.36
CA VAL A 35 4.30 1.18 10.01
C VAL A 35 4.48 2.69 9.91
N LEU A 36 3.48 3.46 10.37
CA LEU A 36 3.51 4.93 10.27
C LEU A 36 4.68 5.55 11.03
N ARG A 37 5.12 4.93 12.12
CA ARG A 37 6.21 5.44 12.96
C ARG A 37 7.55 4.80 12.67
N HIS A 38 7.59 3.85 11.76
CA HIS A 38 8.84 3.13 11.47
C HIS A 38 9.87 4.10 10.88
N PRO A 39 11.11 4.11 11.40
CA PRO A 39 12.12 5.07 10.93
C PRO A 39 12.51 4.89 9.47
N GLN A 40 12.30 3.72 8.89
CA GLN A 40 12.62 3.48 7.48
C GLN A 40 11.40 3.63 6.57
N ALA A 41 10.22 3.90 7.12
CA ALA A 41 9.06 4.19 6.29
C ALA A 41 9.27 5.49 5.53
N GLN A 42 8.82 5.54 4.28
CA GLN A 42 8.95 6.70 3.42
C GLN A 42 7.61 7.39 3.26
N ASP A 43 7.62 8.71 3.24
CA ASP A 43 6.42 9.47 2.93
C ASP A 43 6.03 9.23 1.49
N CYS A 44 4.74 9.09 1.24
CA CYS A 44 4.23 8.89 -0.10
C CYS A 44 2.84 9.50 -0.24
N THR A 45 2.41 9.62 -1.48
CA THR A 45 1.05 10.02 -1.83
C THR A 45 0.48 8.95 -2.76
N LEU A 46 -0.79 8.59 -2.55
CA LEU A 46 -1.46 7.61 -3.39
C LEU A 46 -2.41 8.31 -4.34
N TYR A 47 -2.48 7.77 -5.55
CA TYR A 47 -3.38 8.24 -6.61
C TYR A 47 -4.15 7.05 -7.15
N ARG A 48 -5.42 7.28 -7.52
CA ARG A 48 -6.27 6.24 -8.10
C ARG A 48 -6.67 6.64 -9.50
N PRO A 49 -6.22 5.89 -10.54
CA PRO A 49 -6.63 6.20 -11.90
C PRO A 49 -8.11 5.87 -12.11
N ASP A 50 -8.73 6.57 -13.07
CA ASP A 50 -10.10 6.30 -13.46
C ASP A 50 -10.11 5.06 -14.37
N GLU A 51 -10.82 4.02 -13.94
CA GLU A 51 -10.88 2.76 -14.69
C GLU A 51 -11.62 2.91 -16.03
N ASP A 52 -12.53 3.87 -16.10
CA ASP A 52 -13.36 4.08 -17.30
C ASP A 52 -12.76 5.08 -18.27
N ASP A 53 -11.81 5.90 -17.83
CA ASP A 53 -11.22 6.94 -18.67
C ASP A 53 -9.74 7.15 -18.31
N TYR A 54 -8.85 6.52 -19.07
CA TYR A 54 -7.41 6.62 -18.85
C TYR A 54 -6.85 8.03 -19.10
N GLU A 55 -7.61 8.87 -19.82
CA GLU A 55 -7.19 10.25 -20.09
C GLU A 55 -7.60 11.20 -18.97
N ALA A 56 -8.51 10.77 -18.08
CA ALA A 56 -8.92 11.58 -16.95
C ALA A 56 -7.78 11.70 -15.93
N GLU A 57 -7.78 12.81 -15.20
CA GLU A 57 -6.83 12.98 -14.11
C GLU A 57 -7.05 11.94 -13.03
N GLU A 58 -5.96 11.44 -12.46
CA GLU A 58 -6.02 10.51 -11.34
C GLU A 58 -6.55 11.24 -10.11
N GLU A 59 -7.36 10.54 -9.31
CA GLU A 59 -7.81 11.06 -8.02
C GLU A 59 -6.67 10.95 -7.02
N GLU A 60 -6.30 12.07 -6.39
CA GLU A 60 -5.35 12.04 -5.28
C GLU A 60 -6.07 11.55 -4.04
N LEU A 61 -5.68 10.39 -3.53
CA LEU A 61 -6.30 9.81 -2.34
C LEU A 61 -5.82 10.49 -1.07
N GLY A 62 -4.52 10.78 -0.99
CA GLY A 62 -3.94 11.46 0.16
C GLY A 62 -2.58 10.91 0.55
N ASP A 63 -2.09 11.37 1.68
CA ASP A 63 -0.78 11.00 2.19
C ASP A 63 -0.81 9.65 2.89
N ALA A 64 0.30 8.94 2.76
CA ALA A 64 0.50 7.64 3.37
C ALA A 64 1.98 7.46 3.69
N ARG A 65 2.32 6.33 4.28
CA ARG A 65 3.71 5.93 4.43
C ARG A 65 3.87 4.51 3.92
N VAL A 66 4.97 4.27 3.25
CA VAL A 66 5.32 2.97 2.70
C VAL A 66 6.59 2.45 3.38
N LEU A 67 6.51 1.21 3.86
CA LEU A 67 7.64 0.53 4.49
C LEU A 67 8.00 -0.65 3.61
N PHE A 68 9.10 -0.51 2.86
CA PHE A 68 9.57 -1.60 1.99
C PHE A 68 10.18 -2.71 2.84
N VAL A 69 9.75 -3.93 2.58
CA VAL A 69 10.25 -5.13 3.27
C VAL A 69 11.43 -5.72 2.49
N GLY A 70 11.35 -5.74 1.17
CA GLY A 70 12.37 -6.28 0.30
C GLY A 70 11.81 -6.73 -1.04
N ALA A 71 12.62 -7.41 -1.82
CA ALA A 71 12.17 -7.96 -3.10
C ALA A 71 11.02 -8.95 -2.87
N PHE A 72 10.02 -8.90 -3.75
CA PHE A 72 8.94 -9.88 -3.69
C PHE A 72 9.44 -11.26 -4.09
N GLU A 73 9.17 -12.24 -3.25
CA GLU A 73 9.51 -13.64 -3.52
C GLU A 73 8.21 -14.41 -3.71
N PRO A 74 7.99 -14.98 -4.92
CA PRO A 74 6.78 -15.77 -5.13
C PRO A 74 6.78 -17.03 -4.26
N PRO A 75 5.59 -17.54 -3.89
CA PRO A 75 5.51 -18.80 -3.14
C PRO A 75 6.26 -19.91 -3.85
N SER A 76 6.94 -20.74 -3.07
CA SER A 76 7.78 -21.80 -3.61
C SER A 76 6.98 -22.91 -4.32
N ASP A 77 5.68 -23.00 -4.02
CA ASP A 77 4.80 -24.00 -4.63
C ASP A 77 4.20 -23.57 -5.97
N TRP A 78 4.48 -22.33 -6.42
CA TRP A 78 4.06 -21.88 -7.74
C TRP A 78 4.90 -22.57 -8.82
N ASP A 79 4.23 -23.04 -9.88
CA ASP A 79 4.92 -23.52 -11.06
C ASP A 79 5.33 -22.34 -11.97
N GLU A 80 6.01 -22.67 -13.08
CA GLU A 80 6.49 -21.64 -13.99
C GLU A 80 5.34 -20.84 -14.62
N ALA A 81 4.23 -21.52 -14.96
CA ALA A 81 3.08 -20.87 -15.58
C ALA A 81 2.44 -19.87 -14.62
N GLU A 82 2.34 -20.22 -13.33
CA GLU A 82 1.78 -19.31 -12.31
C GLU A 82 2.66 -18.09 -12.12
N ARG A 83 3.99 -18.27 -12.13
CA ARG A 83 4.94 -17.16 -12.00
C ARG A 83 4.85 -16.22 -13.20
N LEU A 84 4.83 -16.78 -14.41
CA LEU A 84 4.72 -15.98 -15.63
C LEU A 84 3.42 -15.18 -15.66
N ALA A 85 2.32 -15.79 -15.26
CA ALA A 85 1.02 -15.12 -15.20
C ALA A 85 1.02 -13.97 -14.18
N TYR A 86 1.63 -14.19 -13.02
CA TYR A 86 1.66 -13.18 -11.96
C TYR A 86 2.48 -11.96 -12.37
N PHE A 87 3.66 -12.18 -12.96
CA PHE A 87 4.53 -11.07 -13.34
C PHE A 87 4.13 -10.39 -14.66
N ASP A 88 3.25 -11.00 -15.44
CA ASP A 88 2.64 -10.43 -16.66
C ASP A 88 3.68 -9.77 -17.57
N ASP A 89 4.73 -10.50 -17.92
CA ASP A 89 5.84 -10.07 -18.78
C ASP A 89 6.71 -8.94 -18.20
N CYS A 90 6.46 -8.55 -16.95
CA CYS A 90 7.32 -7.58 -16.29
C CYS A 90 8.53 -8.26 -15.66
N ASP A 91 9.61 -7.49 -15.50
CA ASP A 91 10.82 -8.00 -14.86
C ASP A 91 10.53 -8.28 -13.38
N PRO A 92 10.69 -9.52 -12.90
CA PRO A 92 10.47 -9.84 -11.49
C PRO A 92 11.28 -8.98 -10.50
N ALA A 93 12.44 -8.48 -10.93
CA ALA A 93 13.28 -7.63 -10.08
C ALA A 93 12.65 -6.28 -9.75
N LEU A 94 11.58 -5.88 -10.45
CA LEU A 94 10.87 -4.64 -10.20
C LEU A 94 9.75 -4.77 -9.16
N PHE A 95 9.52 -5.98 -8.64
CA PHE A 95 8.44 -6.24 -7.68
C PHE A 95 9.00 -6.26 -6.26
N PHE A 96 8.34 -5.51 -5.38
CA PHE A 96 8.76 -5.35 -3.97
C PHE A 96 7.59 -5.60 -3.05
N SER A 97 7.86 -6.22 -1.91
CA SER A 97 6.89 -6.32 -0.83
C SER A 97 7.01 -5.09 0.06
N ALA A 98 5.87 -4.52 0.44
CA ALA A 98 5.86 -3.33 1.28
C ALA A 98 4.54 -3.22 2.04
N TYR A 99 4.59 -2.58 3.21
CA TYR A 99 3.38 -2.19 3.93
C TYR A 99 3.04 -0.75 3.58
N VAL A 100 1.78 -0.49 3.26
CA VAL A 100 1.30 0.85 2.90
C VAL A 100 0.13 1.20 3.82
N GLU A 101 0.30 2.28 4.59
CA GLU A 101 -0.74 2.73 5.54
C GLU A 101 -1.06 4.20 5.31
N CYS A 102 -2.34 4.50 5.28
CA CYS A 102 -2.84 5.87 5.15
C CYS A 102 -2.44 6.70 6.39
N ALA A 103 -2.03 7.94 6.16
CA ALA A 103 -1.66 8.85 7.24
C ALA A 103 -2.87 9.39 8.00
N ALA A 104 -4.04 9.48 7.35
CA ALA A 104 -5.26 9.97 8.01
C ALA A 104 -5.78 8.96 9.02
N ALA A 105 -6.38 9.45 10.09
CA ALA A 105 -6.90 8.61 11.16
C ALA A 105 -8.08 7.75 10.69
N VAL A 106 -8.17 6.53 11.18
CA VAL A 106 -9.29 5.63 10.92
C VAL A 106 -10.58 6.25 11.43
N GLY A 107 -11.62 6.22 10.61
CA GLY A 107 -12.92 6.81 10.94
C GLY A 107 -13.08 8.25 10.49
N THR A 108 -12.07 8.84 9.88
CA THR A 108 -12.16 10.18 9.31
C THR A 108 -12.49 10.12 7.82
N ALA A 109 -13.01 11.23 7.29
CA ALA A 109 -13.37 11.30 5.87
C ALA A 109 -12.16 11.18 4.94
N ALA A 110 -10.97 11.55 5.43
CA ALA A 110 -9.73 11.48 4.64
C ALA A 110 -9.10 10.08 4.62
N PHE A 111 -9.56 9.19 5.48
CA PHE A 111 -9.00 7.83 5.53
C PHE A 111 -9.30 7.05 4.25
N PHE A 112 -8.30 6.34 3.75
CA PHE A 112 -8.44 5.47 2.59
C PHE A 112 -7.58 4.23 2.77
N MET A 113 -7.83 3.21 1.95
CA MET A 113 -6.99 2.01 1.88
C MET A 113 -6.51 1.84 0.44
N ALA A 114 -5.24 1.45 0.30
CA ALA A 114 -4.69 1.17 -1.03
C ALA A 114 -5.41 -0.02 -1.66
N GLU A 115 -5.57 0.05 -2.97
CA GLU A 115 -6.20 -1.00 -3.77
C GLU A 115 -5.33 -1.35 -4.97
N ILE A 116 -5.55 -2.54 -5.53
CA ILE A 116 -4.86 -2.95 -6.75
C ILE A 116 -5.12 -1.92 -7.84
N GLY A 117 -4.06 -1.49 -8.51
CA GLY A 117 -4.13 -0.49 -9.56
C GLY A 117 -3.80 0.93 -9.11
N ASP A 118 -3.75 1.18 -7.81
CA ASP A 118 -3.37 2.49 -7.30
C ASP A 118 -1.89 2.77 -7.61
N HIS A 119 -1.57 4.07 -7.70
CA HIS A 119 -0.20 4.53 -7.90
C HIS A 119 0.35 5.09 -6.59
N VAL A 120 1.61 4.77 -6.30
CA VAL A 120 2.29 5.21 -5.07
C VAL A 120 3.48 6.07 -5.48
N ALA A 121 3.44 7.36 -5.14
CA ALA A 121 4.55 8.28 -5.35
C ALA A 121 5.29 8.43 -4.01
N SER A 122 6.43 7.77 -3.87
CA SER A 122 7.23 7.82 -2.64
C SER A 122 8.42 8.74 -2.79
N MET A 123 8.86 9.31 -1.67
CA MET A 123 10.03 10.17 -1.62
C MET A 123 11.23 9.37 -1.12
N THR A 124 12.26 9.28 -1.93
CA THR A 124 13.50 8.62 -1.54
C THR A 124 14.31 9.49 -0.58
N ALA A 125 15.33 8.90 0.07
CA ALA A 125 16.15 9.62 1.05
C ALA A 125 16.91 10.79 0.42
N ASP A 126 17.22 10.72 -0.89
CA ASP A 126 17.91 11.80 -1.62
C ASP A 126 16.94 12.80 -2.26
N GLY A 127 15.66 12.74 -1.91
CA GLY A 127 14.66 13.71 -2.33
C GLY A 127 14.05 13.48 -3.70
N GLN A 128 14.26 12.31 -4.29
CA GLN A 128 13.67 11.97 -5.58
C GLN A 128 12.33 11.27 -5.40
N VAL A 129 11.45 11.45 -6.38
CA VAL A 129 10.16 10.76 -6.40
C VAL A 129 10.29 9.44 -7.15
N GLN A 130 9.87 8.37 -6.51
CA GLN A 130 9.87 7.04 -7.09
C GLN A 130 8.42 6.56 -7.22
N MET A 131 8.02 6.18 -8.43
CA MET A 131 6.65 5.70 -8.69
C MET A 131 6.59 4.19 -8.62
N HIS A 132 5.51 3.69 -8.02
CA HIS A 132 5.17 2.27 -8.00
C HIS A 132 3.68 2.11 -8.29
N PHE A 133 3.31 0.92 -8.79
CA PHE A 133 1.92 0.52 -8.96
C PHE A 133 1.59 -0.56 -7.93
N VAL A 134 0.40 -0.51 -7.37
CA VAL A 134 -0.06 -1.58 -6.47
C VAL A 134 -0.49 -2.77 -7.35
N HIS A 135 0.35 -3.78 -7.40
CA HIS A 135 0.10 -4.98 -8.18
C HIS A 135 -0.79 -5.97 -7.45
N ASP A 136 -0.64 -6.04 -6.14
CA ASP A 136 -1.41 -6.93 -5.29
C ASP A 136 -1.43 -6.36 -3.87
N CYS A 137 -2.44 -6.70 -3.09
CA CYS A 137 -2.48 -6.29 -1.69
C CYS A 137 -3.37 -7.23 -0.88
N SER A 138 -3.02 -7.38 0.40
CA SER A 138 -3.80 -8.18 1.34
C SER A 138 -3.60 -7.67 2.75
N GLU A 139 -4.65 -7.75 3.56
CA GLU A 139 -4.56 -7.42 4.97
C GLU A 139 -3.80 -8.50 5.72
N SER A 140 -2.97 -8.07 6.67
CA SER A 140 -2.22 -8.98 7.53
C SER A 140 -2.14 -8.42 8.96
N GLU A 141 -1.65 -9.24 9.88
CA GLU A 141 -1.45 -8.81 11.26
C GLU A 141 -0.44 -7.68 11.40
N GLN A 142 0.47 -7.52 10.43
CA GLN A 142 1.50 -6.50 10.44
C GLN A 142 1.12 -5.25 9.64
N GLY A 143 -0.02 -5.25 8.96
CA GLY A 143 -0.47 -4.12 8.16
C GLY A 143 -1.02 -4.55 6.81
N LEU A 144 -1.31 -3.57 5.96
CA LEU A 144 -1.71 -3.84 4.57
C LEU A 144 -0.46 -4.16 3.76
N LEU A 145 -0.28 -5.45 3.48
CA LEU A 145 0.88 -5.92 2.72
C LEU A 145 0.58 -5.81 1.24
N CYS A 146 1.39 -5.03 0.55
CA CYS A 146 1.26 -4.81 -0.89
C CYS A 146 2.44 -5.39 -1.64
N VAL A 147 2.19 -5.81 -2.87
CA VAL A 147 3.25 -6.06 -3.84
C VAL A 147 3.27 -4.86 -4.78
N LEU A 148 4.37 -4.14 -4.77
CA LEU A 148 4.52 -2.91 -5.55
C LEU A 148 5.42 -3.16 -6.75
N LEU A 149 4.95 -2.74 -7.92
CA LEU A 149 5.72 -2.83 -9.16
C LEU A 149 6.32 -1.45 -9.42
N ARG A 150 7.66 -1.37 -9.43
CA ARG A 150 8.35 -0.12 -9.69
C ARG A 150 8.15 0.30 -11.14
N ASP A 151 7.76 1.56 -11.33
CA ASP A 151 7.72 2.16 -12.66
C ASP A 151 9.13 2.58 -13.04
N ASP A 152 9.71 1.86 -13.99
CA ASP A 152 11.09 2.07 -14.41
C ASP A 152 11.20 3.03 -15.58
N GLN A 153 10.09 3.63 -16.01
CA GLN A 153 10.10 4.57 -17.11
C GLN A 153 10.47 5.97 -16.62
N PRO A 154 11.25 6.72 -17.42
CA PRO A 154 11.60 8.09 -17.03
C PRO A 154 10.36 8.98 -16.94
N LEU A 155 10.34 9.83 -15.90
CA LEU A 155 9.24 10.76 -15.66
C LEU A 155 9.53 12.09 -16.37
N PHE A 156 9.38 12.14 -17.67
CA PHE A 156 9.49 13.42 -18.44
C PHE A 156 8.87 13.31 -19.79
#